data_31b1ced96328082147375bdb880b4f78
#
_entry.id   31b1ced96328082147375bdb880b4f78
#
_cell.length_a   1.000
_cell.length_b   1.000
_cell.length_c   1.000
_cell.angle_alpha   90.00
_cell.angle_beta   90.00
_cell.angle_gamma   90.00
#
_symmetry.space_group_name_H-M   'P 1'
#
loop_
_entity.id
_entity.type
_entity.pdbx_description
1 polymer ?
#
loop_
_entity_poly.entity_id
_entity_poly.type
_entity_poly.pdbx_seq_one_letter_code
_entity_poly.pdbx_strand_id
1 'polypeptide(L)'
;MDLNIESWIIDYSYKLCPKKIVQEEVNDEIENIVIAVNKQLNKRKSDKLVILIKEKNIIQFPTRQLDVIIGYEVNKEQNKLLMLVYDNLETMSFSDSIEITCFSKEYQVKGTVLLRNVDKSYENLKEAINFAISEILKNKAR
;
A
#
# COMPACT_ATOMS: atom_id res chain seq x y z
N MET A 1 22.46 -25.18 -21.63
CA MET A 1 22.17 -24.23 -20.61
C MET A 1 21.65 -24.93 -19.39
N ASP A 2 22.31 -24.74 -18.36
CA ASP A 2 21.88 -25.37 -17.15
C ASP A 2 20.63 -24.74 -16.64
N LEU A 3 19.61 -25.55 -16.53
CA LEU A 3 18.59 -25.20 -15.60
C LEU A 3 19.32 -24.89 -14.33
N ASN A 4 19.36 -23.68 -14.04
CA ASN A 4 20.07 -23.18 -12.90
C ASN A 4 19.52 -23.89 -11.65
N ILE A 5 20.26 -24.87 -11.17
CA ILE A 5 19.91 -25.60 -9.98
C ILE A 5 19.63 -24.65 -8.83
N GLU A 6 20.37 -23.54 -8.74
CA GLU A 6 20.16 -22.52 -7.73
C GLU A 6 18.78 -21.85 -7.84
N SER A 7 18.24 -21.70 -9.04
CA SER A 7 16.96 -21.07 -9.26
C SER A 7 15.80 -21.82 -8.61
N TRP A 8 15.74 -23.14 -8.79
CA TRP A 8 14.65 -23.91 -8.18
C TRP A 8 14.84 -24.06 -6.68
N ILE A 9 16.09 -24.08 -6.20
CA ILE A 9 16.39 -24.13 -4.77
C ILE A 9 15.91 -22.84 -4.10
N ILE A 10 16.20 -21.70 -4.72
CA ILE A 10 15.74 -20.39 -4.25
C ILE A 10 14.22 -20.34 -4.24
N ASP A 11 13.57 -20.75 -5.32
CA ASP A 11 12.12 -20.75 -5.40
C ASP A 11 11.49 -21.66 -4.34
N TYR A 12 12.07 -22.84 -4.13
CA TYR A 12 11.61 -23.75 -3.09
C TYR A 12 11.76 -23.12 -1.70
N SER A 13 12.90 -22.49 -1.44
CA SER A 13 13.15 -21.85 -0.14
C SER A 13 12.15 -20.75 0.16
N TYR A 14 11.76 -19.95 -0.84
CA TYR A 14 10.74 -18.92 -0.68
C TYR A 14 9.33 -19.45 -0.49
N LYS A 15 9.04 -20.63 -1.05
CA LYS A 15 7.74 -21.28 -0.81
C LYS A 15 7.61 -21.74 0.63
N LEU A 16 8.69 -22.24 1.20
CA LEU A 16 8.72 -22.65 2.59
C LEU A 16 8.82 -21.47 3.54
N CYS A 17 9.65 -20.49 3.18
CA CYS A 17 9.91 -19.29 3.97
C CYS A 17 9.72 -18.05 3.09
N PRO A 18 8.46 -17.62 2.86
CA PRO A 18 8.21 -16.47 2.00
C PRO A 18 8.78 -15.20 2.59
N LYS A 19 8.99 -14.21 1.71
CA LYS A 19 9.30 -12.86 2.18
C LYS A 19 8.18 -12.40 3.10
N LYS A 20 8.52 -11.64 4.12
CA LYS A 20 7.53 -11.19 5.09
C LYS A 20 7.29 -9.69 4.97
N ILE A 21 6.03 -9.32 5.09
CA ILE A 21 5.65 -7.93 5.19
C ILE A 21 5.86 -7.51 6.64
N VAL A 22 6.78 -6.58 6.87
CA VAL A 22 7.17 -6.10 8.18
C VAL A 22 6.60 -4.71 8.40
N GLN A 23 5.97 -4.49 9.56
CA GLN A 23 5.35 -3.19 9.89
C GLN A 23 6.32 -2.03 9.73
N GLU A 24 7.57 -2.21 10.15
CA GLU A 24 8.58 -1.16 10.08
C GLU A 24 8.90 -0.76 8.64
N GLU A 25 9.01 -1.73 7.74
CA GLU A 25 9.24 -1.46 6.32
C GLU A 25 8.06 -0.73 5.68
N VAL A 26 6.84 -1.12 6.07
CA VAL A 26 5.63 -0.44 5.61
C VAL A 26 5.62 1.00 6.09
N ASN A 27 5.92 1.23 7.36
CA ASN A 27 5.97 2.57 7.94
C ASN A 27 6.99 3.45 7.23
N ASP A 28 8.17 2.92 6.95
CA ASP A 28 9.23 3.66 6.26
C ASP A 28 8.79 4.06 4.86
N GLU A 29 8.17 3.16 4.11
CA GLU A 29 7.71 3.46 2.77
C GLU A 29 6.56 4.46 2.77
N ILE A 30 5.64 4.34 3.70
CA ILE A 30 4.53 5.31 3.86
C ILE A 30 5.10 6.70 4.16
N GLU A 31 6.07 6.81 5.06
CA GLU A 31 6.72 8.09 5.35
C GLU A 31 7.40 8.67 4.11
N ASN A 32 8.09 7.84 3.35
CA ASN A 32 8.76 8.28 2.12
C ASN A 32 7.75 8.83 1.12
N ILE A 33 6.60 8.18 0.97
CA ILE A 33 5.54 8.63 0.08
C ILE A 33 4.99 9.98 0.55
N VAL A 34 4.71 10.12 1.84
CA VAL A 34 4.19 11.38 2.42
C VAL A 34 5.18 12.53 2.18
N ILE A 35 6.45 12.29 2.44
CA ILE A 35 7.50 13.29 2.23
C ILE A 35 7.58 13.69 0.74
N ALA A 36 7.56 12.71 -0.15
CA ALA A 36 7.66 12.96 -1.59
C ALA A 36 6.44 13.74 -2.10
N VAL A 37 5.24 13.38 -1.68
CA VAL A 37 4.02 14.08 -2.09
C VAL A 37 4.01 15.50 -1.55
N ASN A 38 4.35 15.69 -0.28
CA ASN A 38 4.38 17.02 0.32
C ASN A 38 5.43 17.92 -0.32
N LYS A 39 6.55 17.36 -0.75
CA LYS A 39 7.56 18.11 -1.50
C LYS A 39 6.97 18.66 -2.80
N GLN A 40 6.20 17.86 -3.52
CA GLN A 40 5.55 18.31 -4.75
C GLN A 40 4.43 19.33 -4.48
N LEU A 41 3.65 19.12 -3.43
CA LEU A 41 2.61 20.06 -3.04
C LEU A 41 3.20 21.42 -2.64
N ASN A 42 4.32 21.44 -1.93
CA ASN A 42 5.02 22.66 -1.56
C ASN A 42 5.54 23.40 -2.79
N LYS A 43 6.06 22.68 -3.79
CA LYS A 43 6.50 23.30 -5.05
C LYS A 43 5.35 24.00 -5.77
N ARG A 44 4.14 23.51 -5.62
CA ARG A 44 2.94 24.08 -6.25
C ARG A 44 2.19 25.04 -5.32
N LYS A 45 2.81 25.38 -4.20
CA LYS A 45 2.26 26.31 -3.21
C LYS A 45 0.88 25.90 -2.70
N SER A 46 0.68 24.59 -2.51
CA SER A 46 -0.55 24.07 -1.90
C SER A 46 -0.67 24.56 -0.47
N ASP A 47 -1.87 24.97 -0.09
CA ASP A 47 -2.18 25.34 1.29
C ASP A 47 -2.52 24.11 2.14
N LYS A 48 -2.65 22.95 1.51
CA LYS A 48 -2.94 21.68 2.18
C LYS A 48 -1.82 20.68 1.91
N LEU A 49 -1.49 19.91 2.93
CA LEU A 49 -0.46 18.86 2.84
C LEU A 49 -1.05 17.52 3.27
N VAL A 50 -0.36 16.45 2.89
CA VAL A 50 -0.71 15.10 3.35
C VAL A 50 -0.32 14.98 4.82
N ILE A 51 -1.22 14.42 5.61
CA ILE A 51 -1.01 14.22 7.05
C ILE A 51 -0.92 12.73 7.34
N LEU A 52 0.16 12.33 8.02
CA LEU A 52 0.33 10.97 8.49
C LEU A 52 0.10 10.94 10.01
N ILE A 53 -0.90 10.19 10.43
CA ILE A 53 -1.20 9.98 11.85
C ILE A 53 -0.62 8.61 12.24
N LYS A 54 0.63 8.62 12.69
CA LYS A 54 1.40 7.39 12.95
C LYS A 54 0.75 6.49 14.00
N GLU A 55 0.21 7.05 15.05
CA GLU A 55 -0.38 6.29 16.16
C GLU A 55 -1.58 5.46 15.72
N LYS A 56 -2.24 5.88 14.64
CA LYS A 56 -3.45 5.23 14.12
C LYS A 56 -3.23 4.52 12.80
N ASN A 57 -2.05 4.61 12.22
CA ASN A 57 -1.75 4.10 10.89
C ASN A 57 -2.74 4.64 9.85
N ILE A 58 -2.91 5.95 9.85
CA ILE A 58 -3.83 6.65 8.94
C ILE A 58 -3.07 7.71 8.17
N ILE A 59 -3.36 7.77 6.85
CA ILE A 59 -2.85 8.80 5.96
C ILE A 59 -4.03 9.60 5.45
N GLN A 60 -3.95 10.92 5.56
CA GLN A 60 -4.99 11.82 5.06
C GLN A 60 -4.45 12.60 3.86
N PHE A 61 -4.98 12.31 2.68
CA PHE A 61 -4.60 12.99 1.44
C PHE A 61 -5.62 14.08 1.13
N PRO A 62 -5.18 15.34 0.97
CA PRO A 62 -6.10 16.41 0.59
C PRO A 62 -6.54 16.26 -0.87
N THR A 63 -7.78 16.63 -1.15
CA THR A 63 -8.30 16.74 -2.51
C THR A 63 -8.99 18.08 -2.66
N ARG A 64 -9.50 18.35 -3.85
CA ARG A 64 -10.27 19.57 -4.09
C ARG A 64 -11.61 19.58 -3.36
N GLN A 65 -12.09 18.40 -2.97
CA GLN A 65 -13.38 18.24 -2.30
C GLN A 65 -13.15 17.64 -0.90
N LEU A 66 -13.46 16.36 -0.76
CA LEU A 66 -13.27 15.65 0.49
C LEU A 66 -11.91 14.95 0.51
N ASP A 67 -11.27 14.96 1.65
CA ASP A 67 -9.98 14.27 1.79
C ASP A 67 -10.15 12.77 1.63
N VAL A 68 -9.12 12.14 1.07
CA VAL A 68 -9.04 10.67 0.98
C VAL A 68 -8.29 10.17 2.20
N ILE A 69 -8.95 9.32 2.99
CA ILE A 69 -8.39 8.81 4.23
C ILE A 69 -8.11 7.32 4.08
N ILE A 70 -6.85 6.93 4.22
CA ILE A 70 -6.42 5.55 4.06
C ILE A 70 -5.87 5.05 5.40
N GLY A 71 -6.47 3.98 5.91
CA GLY A 71 -5.92 3.23 7.03
C GLY A 71 -5.12 2.04 6.53
N TYR A 72 -4.07 1.65 7.24
CA TYR A 72 -3.28 0.49 6.86
C TYR A 72 -2.92 -0.36 8.07
N GLU A 73 -2.91 -1.66 7.87
CA GLU A 73 -2.66 -2.63 8.94
C GLU A 73 -1.91 -3.84 8.40
N VAL A 74 -0.84 -4.22 9.09
CA VAL A 74 -0.08 -5.44 8.76
C VAL A 74 -0.64 -6.61 9.56
N ASN A 75 -1.04 -7.67 8.86
CA ASN A 75 -1.43 -8.93 9.47
C ASN A 75 -0.25 -9.89 9.33
N LYS A 76 0.46 -10.13 10.41
CA LYS A 76 1.66 -10.98 10.41
C LYS A 76 1.34 -12.43 10.12
N GLU A 77 0.23 -12.93 10.64
CA GLU A 77 -0.14 -14.34 10.48
C GLU A 77 -0.45 -14.68 9.03
N GLN A 78 -1.13 -13.78 8.34
CA GLN A 78 -1.51 -13.96 6.94
C GLN A 78 -0.50 -13.38 5.97
N ASN A 79 0.55 -12.75 6.49
CA ASN A 79 1.61 -12.12 5.69
C ASN A 79 1.04 -11.15 4.65
N LYS A 80 0.21 -10.24 5.11
CA LYS A 80 -0.42 -9.25 4.23
C LYS A 80 -0.54 -7.88 4.86
N LEU A 81 -0.65 -6.88 4.00
CA LEU A 81 -0.93 -5.50 4.36
C LEU A 81 -2.32 -5.16 3.84
N LEU A 82 -3.21 -4.75 4.72
CA LEU A 82 -4.55 -4.32 4.37
C LEU A 82 -4.60 -2.80 4.35
N MET A 83 -5.13 -2.24 3.27
CA MET A 83 -5.39 -0.81 3.14
C MET A 83 -6.88 -0.58 2.99
N LEU A 84 -7.44 0.27 3.85
CA LEU A 84 -8.86 0.60 3.86
C LEU A 84 -9.04 2.08 3.53
N VAL A 85 -9.99 2.38 2.64
CA VAL A 85 -10.36 3.77 2.33
C VAL A 85 -11.62 4.10 3.13
N TYR A 86 -11.48 4.96 4.13
CA TYR A 86 -12.58 5.31 5.02
C TYR A 86 -13.49 6.36 4.41
N ASP A 87 -14.80 6.11 4.49
CA ASP A 87 -15.82 7.11 4.15
C ASP A 87 -16.09 8.04 5.33
N ASN A 88 -15.98 7.49 6.54
CA ASN A 88 -16.23 8.23 7.75
C ASN A 88 -15.36 7.66 8.89
N LEU A 89 -14.47 8.50 9.43
CA LEU A 89 -13.58 8.08 10.52
C LEU A 89 -14.30 7.85 11.84
N GLU A 90 -15.38 8.58 12.09
CA GLU A 90 -16.13 8.42 13.35
C GLU A 90 -16.76 7.04 13.47
N THR A 91 -17.35 6.56 12.38
CA THR A 91 -17.99 5.24 12.32
C THR A 91 -17.03 4.15 11.87
N MET A 92 -15.83 4.51 11.41
CA MET A 92 -14.84 3.59 10.85
C MET A 92 -15.39 2.78 9.68
N SER A 93 -16.37 3.34 8.96
CA SER A 93 -16.91 2.71 7.76
C SER A 93 -16.00 2.94 6.57
N PHE A 94 -15.83 1.92 5.72
CA PHE A 94 -14.99 2.00 4.54
C PHE A 94 -15.73 1.46 3.32
N SER A 95 -15.44 2.03 2.15
CA SER A 95 -16.07 1.62 0.88
C SER A 95 -15.14 0.76 0.03
N ASP A 96 -13.85 1.00 0.13
CA ASP A 96 -12.85 0.37 -0.72
C ASP A 96 -11.73 -0.23 0.11
N SER A 97 -11.14 -1.29 -0.40
CA SER A 97 -10.00 -1.92 0.25
C SER A 97 -9.04 -2.53 -0.77
N ILE A 98 -7.76 -2.53 -0.41
CA ILE A 98 -6.72 -3.21 -1.18
C ILE A 98 -5.90 -4.03 -0.21
N GLU A 99 -5.63 -5.28 -0.57
CA GLU A 99 -4.73 -6.15 0.18
C GLU A 99 -3.46 -6.39 -0.61
N ILE A 100 -2.32 -6.31 0.06
CA ILE A 100 -1.04 -6.73 -0.49
C ILE A 100 -0.67 -8.00 0.26
N THR A 101 -0.60 -9.12 -0.45
CA THR A 101 -0.24 -10.42 0.12
C THR A 101 1.08 -10.87 -0.45
N CYS A 102 1.98 -11.33 0.41
CA CYS A 102 3.24 -11.87 -0.04
C CYS A 102 3.13 -13.39 -0.20
N PHE A 103 3.29 -13.85 -1.44
CA PHE A 103 3.38 -15.26 -1.76
C PHE A 103 4.81 -15.54 -2.23
N SER A 104 5.53 -16.38 -1.47
CA SER A 104 6.90 -16.72 -1.84
C SER A 104 7.79 -15.45 -1.87
N LYS A 105 8.13 -14.95 -3.05
CA LYS A 105 8.96 -13.76 -3.23
C LYS A 105 8.24 -12.61 -3.93
N GLU A 106 6.95 -12.78 -4.23
CA GLU A 106 6.16 -11.78 -4.91
C GLU A 106 5.07 -11.20 -4.03
N TYR A 107 4.74 -9.95 -4.27
CA TYR A 107 3.70 -9.22 -3.57
C TYR A 107 2.52 -9.02 -4.51
N GLN A 108 1.40 -9.67 -4.20
CA GLN A 108 0.19 -9.53 -5.00
C GLN A 108 -0.71 -8.46 -4.39
N VAL A 109 -1.07 -7.47 -5.23
CA VAL A 109 -1.96 -6.38 -4.86
C VAL A 109 -3.34 -6.69 -5.41
N LYS A 110 -4.31 -6.92 -4.52
CA LYS A 110 -5.70 -7.22 -4.89
C LYS A 110 -6.68 -6.38 -4.11
N GLY A 111 -7.74 -5.96 -4.76
CA GLY A 111 -8.80 -5.25 -4.08
C GLY A 111 -9.80 -4.65 -5.03
N THR A 112 -10.63 -3.77 -4.48
CA THR A 112 -11.65 -3.05 -5.24
C THR A 112 -11.61 -1.58 -4.87
N VAL A 113 -11.52 -0.72 -5.88
CA VAL A 113 -11.57 0.73 -5.72
C VAL A 113 -12.61 1.27 -6.70
N LEU A 114 -13.68 1.88 -6.19
CA LEU A 114 -14.79 2.39 -6.98
C LEU A 114 -15.33 1.34 -7.96
N LEU A 115 -15.60 0.14 -7.45
CA LEU A 115 -16.13 -1.00 -8.20
C LEU A 115 -15.17 -1.55 -9.26
N ARG A 116 -13.93 -1.08 -9.30
CA ARG A 116 -12.91 -1.58 -10.21
C ARG A 116 -12.03 -2.58 -9.48
N ASN A 117 -11.86 -3.73 -10.09
CA ASN A 117 -10.96 -4.75 -9.54
C ASN A 117 -9.51 -4.37 -9.80
N VAL A 118 -8.70 -4.49 -8.76
CA VAL A 118 -7.26 -4.29 -8.83
C VAL A 118 -6.61 -5.65 -8.61
N ASP A 119 -5.73 -6.04 -9.51
CA ASP A 119 -4.99 -7.30 -9.40
C ASP A 119 -3.67 -7.16 -10.14
N LYS A 120 -2.58 -7.05 -9.38
CA LYS A 120 -1.25 -6.92 -9.96
C LYS A 120 -0.19 -7.44 -9.00
N SER A 121 0.91 -7.97 -9.54
CA SER A 121 2.01 -8.51 -8.74
C SER A 121 3.30 -7.72 -8.95
N TYR A 122 4.08 -7.61 -7.88
CA TYR A 122 5.35 -6.89 -7.87
C TYR A 122 6.40 -7.71 -7.15
N GLU A 123 7.66 -7.48 -7.49
CA GLU A 123 8.78 -8.18 -6.86
C GLU A 123 9.21 -7.56 -5.54
N ASN A 124 8.87 -6.28 -5.30
CA ASN A 124 9.21 -5.63 -4.03
C ASN A 124 8.03 -4.92 -3.41
N LEU A 125 8.08 -4.81 -2.10
CA LEU A 125 7.01 -4.23 -1.30
C LEU A 125 6.80 -2.75 -1.61
N LYS A 126 7.87 -2.02 -1.86
CA LYS A 126 7.82 -0.60 -2.18
C LYS A 126 6.94 -0.33 -3.39
N GLU A 127 7.16 -1.07 -4.49
CA GLU A 127 6.36 -0.92 -5.70
C GLU A 127 4.91 -1.29 -5.46
N ALA A 128 4.66 -2.35 -4.69
CA ALA A 128 3.30 -2.79 -4.37
C ALA A 128 2.54 -1.72 -3.57
N ILE A 129 3.16 -1.12 -2.56
CA ILE A 129 2.55 -0.06 -1.76
C ILE A 129 2.29 1.18 -2.61
N ASN A 130 3.27 1.58 -3.42
CA ASN A 130 3.13 2.75 -4.29
C ASN A 130 1.98 2.54 -5.30
N PHE A 131 1.90 1.36 -5.89
CA PHE A 131 0.81 1.04 -6.80
C PHE A 131 -0.56 1.10 -6.10
N ALA A 132 -0.67 0.49 -4.92
CA ALA A 132 -1.94 0.47 -4.17
C ALA A 132 -2.42 1.89 -3.85
N ILE A 133 -1.55 2.74 -3.33
CA ILE A 133 -1.90 4.12 -3.01
C ILE A 133 -2.25 4.89 -4.27
N SER A 134 -1.48 4.72 -5.35
CA SER A 134 -1.75 5.41 -6.61
C SER A 134 -3.12 5.04 -7.19
N GLU A 135 -3.51 3.77 -7.10
CA GLU A 135 -4.82 3.32 -7.58
C GLU A 135 -5.96 3.94 -6.76
N ILE A 136 -5.79 4.04 -5.45
CA ILE A 136 -6.78 4.68 -4.58
C ILE A 136 -6.92 6.16 -4.95
N LEU A 137 -5.81 6.89 -5.02
CA LEU A 137 -5.82 8.33 -5.29
C LEU A 137 -6.29 8.65 -6.70
N LYS A 138 -5.86 7.88 -7.69
CA LYS A 138 -6.27 8.05 -9.08
C LYS A 138 -7.78 8.02 -9.27
N ASN A 139 -8.45 7.18 -8.50
CA ASN A 139 -9.89 7.01 -8.60
C ASN A 139 -10.68 7.91 -7.64
N LYS A 140 -10.10 8.28 -6.50
CA LYS A 140 -10.78 9.04 -5.44
C LYS A 140 -10.45 10.52 -5.41
N ALA A 141 -9.27 10.93 -5.87
CA ALA A 141 -8.78 12.31 -5.76
C ALA A 141 -9.05 13.12 -7.03
N ARG A 142 -10.27 13.13 -7.50
CA ARG A 142 -10.65 13.90 -8.68
C ARG A 142 -11.02 15.35 -8.35
#